data_7ed632af6789141a1b8f617ae2d62615
#
_entry.id   7ed632af6789141a1b8f617ae2d62615
#
_cell.length_a   1.000
_cell.length_b   1.000
_cell.length_c   1.000
_cell.angle_alpha   90.00
_cell.angle_beta   90.00
_cell.angle_gamma   90.00
#
_symmetry.space_group_name_H-M   'P 1'
#
loop_
_entity.id
_entity.type
_entity.pdbx_description
1 polymer ?
#
loop_
_entity_poly.entity_id
_entity_poly.type
_entity_poly.pdbx_seq_one_letter_code
_entity_poly.pdbx_strand_id
1 'polypeptide(L)'
;EGKLCDIQEGKVREIDVTRIFSVEFPDAKFMKVPGGMMGEVVGQDGYNYLLKVTLIDKERVRRETADGLEQKAFFVEGAMLDLEREGQSANEGYPLIDKYYFNIQGTVIPANESAFKKHVVPERKKEFKKLMNEHYWSWRDEDSLKKLFQFLKK
;
A
#
# COMPACT_ATOMS: atom_id res chain seq x y z
N GLU A 1 -16.82 6.74 -5.04
CA GLU A 1 -15.60 6.32 -5.75
C GLU A 1 -14.90 7.55 -6.31
N GLY A 2 -13.64 7.78 -5.87
CA GLY A 2 -12.83 8.87 -6.39
C GLY A 2 -12.47 8.60 -7.86
N LYS A 3 -12.65 9.60 -8.72
CA LYS A 3 -12.27 9.54 -10.12
C LYS A 3 -10.95 10.29 -10.29
N LEU A 4 -10.00 9.69 -11.01
CA LEU A 4 -8.82 10.40 -11.43
C LEU A 4 -9.16 11.24 -12.65
N CYS A 5 -8.88 12.54 -12.58
CA CYS A 5 -9.15 13.47 -13.67
C CYS A 5 -7.86 14.19 -14.05
N ASP A 6 -7.68 14.39 -15.34
CA ASP A 6 -6.67 15.29 -15.92
C ASP A 6 -7.33 16.62 -16.30
N ILE A 7 -6.65 17.73 -16.01
CA ILE A 7 -7.13 19.07 -16.35
C ILE A 7 -6.18 19.62 -17.41
N GLN A 8 -6.61 19.58 -18.68
CA GLN A 8 -5.89 20.18 -19.78
C GLN A 8 -6.71 21.34 -20.38
N GLU A 9 -6.10 22.51 -20.48
CA GLU A 9 -6.71 23.71 -21.08
C GLU A 9 -8.09 24.07 -20.44
N GLY A 10 -8.24 23.85 -19.13
CA GLY A 10 -9.47 24.12 -18.40
C GLY A 10 -10.58 23.07 -18.63
N LYS A 11 -10.31 22.00 -19.35
CA LYS A 11 -11.24 20.88 -19.54
C LYS A 11 -10.87 19.72 -18.64
N VAL A 12 -11.84 19.27 -17.85
CA VAL A 12 -11.70 18.07 -17.00
C VAL A 12 -11.95 16.84 -17.87
N ARG A 13 -10.98 15.93 -17.91
CA ARG A 13 -11.11 14.61 -18.54
C ARG A 13 -10.98 13.53 -17.50
N GLU A 14 -11.97 12.67 -17.42
CA GLU A 14 -11.90 11.46 -16.60
C GLU A 14 -10.89 10.47 -17.21
N ILE A 15 -9.97 9.98 -16.40
CA ILE A 15 -8.94 9.03 -16.81
C ILE A 15 -9.40 7.62 -16.45
N ASP A 16 -9.34 6.70 -17.41
CA ASP A 16 -9.58 5.28 -17.16
C ASP A 16 -8.44 4.67 -16.33
N VAL A 17 -8.64 4.58 -15.02
CA VAL A 17 -7.67 4.03 -14.07
C VAL A 17 -7.26 2.58 -14.38
N THR A 18 -8.04 1.85 -15.16
CA THR A 18 -7.68 0.48 -15.55
C THR A 18 -6.47 0.43 -16.48
N ARG A 19 -6.21 1.51 -17.20
CA ARG A 19 -5.11 1.66 -18.15
C ARG A 19 -3.87 2.33 -17.57
N ILE A 20 -3.95 2.85 -16.34
CA ILE A 20 -2.84 3.54 -15.70
C ILE A 20 -1.94 2.51 -15.00
N PHE A 21 -0.64 2.57 -15.25
CA PHE A 21 0.37 1.78 -14.55
C PHE A 21 1.04 2.57 -13.44
N SER A 22 1.24 3.87 -13.65
CA SER A 22 1.83 4.77 -12.66
C SER A 22 1.29 6.19 -12.83
N VAL A 23 1.27 6.92 -11.72
CA VAL A 23 1.00 8.37 -11.66
C VAL A 23 2.13 9.00 -10.90
N GLU A 24 2.65 10.10 -11.40
CA GLU A 24 3.75 10.83 -10.80
C GLU A 24 3.32 12.28 -10.54
N PHE A 25 3.50 12.68 -9.28
CA PHE A 25 3.32 14.05 -8.81
C PHE A 25 4.68 14.65 -8.45
N PRO A 26 4.81 15.95 -8.25
CA PRO A 26 6.09 16.57 -7.89
C PRO A 26 6.75 15.98 -6.65
N ASP A 27 5.94 15.51 -5.69
CA ASP A 27 6.33 15.04 -4.36
C ASP A 27 6.04 13.55 -4.09
N ALA A 28 5.31 12.88 -4.99
CA ALA A 28 4.90 11.50 -4.79
C ALA A 28 4.74 10.73 -6.11
N LYS A 29 5.04 9.46 -6.10
CA LYS A 29 4.82 8.54 -7.20
C LYS A 29 3.97 7.36 -6.75
N PHE A 30 3.00 7.00 -7.58
CA PHE A 30 2.12 5.86 -7.33
C PHE A 30 2.22 4.86 -8.47
N MET A 31 2.13 3.58 -8.14
CA MET A 31 2.13 2.50 -9.11
C MET A 31 0.98 1.53 -8.84
N LYS A 32 0.46 0.94 -9.91
CA LYS A 32 -0.64 -0.02 -9.82
C LYS A 32 -0.21 -1.28 -9.07
N VAL A 33 -1.07 -1.72 -8.14
CA VAL A 33 -0.93 -2.99 -7.43
C VAL A 33 -2.12 -3.91 -7.72
N PRO A 34 -2.03 -5.21 -7.39
CA PRO A 34 -3.16 -6.13 -7.56
C PRO A 34 -4.42 -5.62 -6.85
N GLY A 35 -5.59 -5.87 -7.47
CA GLY A 35 -6.88 -5.40 -6.96
C GLY A 35 -7.28 -4.01 -7.47
N GLY A 36 -6.56 -3.44 -8.44
CA GLY A 36 -6.90 -2.16 -9.05
C GLY A 36 -6.58 -0.92 -8.21
N MET A 37 -5.84 -1.12 -7.13
CA MET A 37 -5.40 -0.03 -6.25
C MET A 37 -4.10 0.60 -6.75
N MET A 38 -3.80 1.79 -6.26
CA MET A 38 -2.53 2.47 -6.46
C MET A 38 -1.74 2.45 -5.15
N GLY A 39 -0.48 2.01 -5.20
CA GLY A 39 0.44 2.03 -4.07
C GLY A 39 1.43 3.17 -4.24
N GLU A 40 1.65 3.92 -3.16
CA GLU A 40 2.68 4.94 -3.08
C GLU A 40 4.07 4.31 -3.12
N VAL A 41 4.98 4.86 -3.90
CA VAL A 41 6.39 4.44 -3.93
C VAL A 41 7.10 5.00 -2.70
N VAL A 42 7.38 4.15 -1.72
CA VAL A 42 8.07 4.52 -0.47
C VAL A 42 9.53 4.07 -0.45
N GLY A 43 9.97 3.31 -1.45
CA GLY A 43 11.36 2.92 -1.63
C GLY A 43 11.65 2.50 -3.06
N GLN A 44 12.89 2.72 -3.51
CA GLN A 44 13.33 2.37 -4.86
C GLN A 44 14.79 1.95 -4.87
N ASP A 45 15.10 0.90 -5.65
CA ASP A 45 16.46 0.53 -6.05
C ASP A 45 16.47 0.11 -7.51
N GLY A 46 17.00 0.98 -8.38
CA GLY A 46 16.93 0.82 -9.83
C GLY A 46 15.49 0.75 -10.33
N TYR A 47 15.12 -0.38 -10.94
CA TYR A 47 13.77 -0.66 -11.42
C TYR A 47 12.91 -1.45 -10.44
N ASN A 48 13.35 -1.57 -9.19
CA ASN A 48 12.60 -2.23 -8.13
C ASN A 48 12.00 -1.18 -7.21
N TYR A 49 10.75 -1.35 -6.82
CA TYR A 49 10.00 -0.39 -6.01
C TYR A 49 9.36 -1.09 -4.82
N LEU A 50 9.37 -0.42 -3.67
CA LEU A 50 8.54 -0.75 -2.53
C LEU A 50 7.30 0.14 -2.58
N LEU A 51 6.14 -0.49 -2.60
CA LEU A 51 4.84 0.18 -2.74
C LEU A 51 4.05 0.00 -1.45
N LYS A 52 3.46 1.09 -0.96
CA LYS A 52 2.62 1.13 0.23
C LYS A 52 1.19 1.45 -0.16
N VAL A 53 0.24 0.68 0.34
CA VAL A 53 -1.19 0.92 0.20
C VAL A 53 -1.80 1.03 1.59
N THR A 54 -2.31 2.20 1.93
CA THR A 54 -3.02 2.42 3.19
C THR A 54 -4.51 2.14 3.00
N LEU A 55 -5.05 1.25 3.80
CA LEU A 55 -6.44 0.79 3.73
C LEU A 55 -7.12 0.93 5.08
N ILE A 56 -8.44 1.01 5.09
CA ILE A 56 -9.21 0.86 6.33
C ILE A 56 -9.04 -0.58 6.84
N ASP A 57 -8.65 -0.73 8.10
CA ASP A 57 -8.60 -2.04 8.79
C ASP A 57 -10.00 -2.51 9.14
N LYS A 58 -10.67 -3.15 8.19
CA LYS A 58 -12.03 -3.67 8.35
C LYS A 58 -12.17 -4.66 9.51
N GLU A 59 -11.12 -5.43 9.80
CA GLU A 59 -11.12 -6.40 10.88
C GLU A 59 -11.10 -5.72 12.25
N ARG A 60 -10.35 -4.64 12.35
CA ARG A 60 -10.32 -3.82 13.56
C ARG A 60 -11.62 -3.06 13.74
N VAL A 61 -12.14 -2.44 12.68
CA VAL A 61 -13.48 -1.80 12.69
C VAL A 61 -14.52 -2.79 13.18
N ARG A 62 -14.57 -4.01 12.62
CA ARG A 62 -15.54 -5.04 12.98
C ARG A 62 -15.44 -5.45 14.45
N ARG A 63 -14.23 -5.60 14.98
CA ARG A 63 -14.02 -5.94 16.40
C ARG A 63 -14.48 -4.81 17.33
N GLU A 64 -14.08 -3.59 17.04
CA GLU A 64 -14.47 -2.40 17.81
C GLU A 64 -15.99 -2.15 17.77
N THR A 65 -16.66 -2.58 16.70
CA THR A 65 -18.13 -2.53 16.57
C THR A 65 -18.82 -3.60 17.40
N ALA A 66 -18.28 -4.83 17.40
CA ALA A 66 -18.85 -5.92 18.19
C ALA A 66 -18.75 -5.66 19.70
N ASP A 67 -17.76 -4.88 20.14
CA ASP A 67 -17.54 -4.49 21.53
C ASP A 67 -18.38 -3.29 22.01
N GLY A 68 -19.44 -2.89 21.28
CA GLY A 68 -20.40 -1.86 21.71
C GLY A 68 -20.24 -0.48 21.09
N LEU A 69 -19.42 -0.34 20.06
CA LEU A 69 -19.30 0.89 19.27
C LEU A 69 -20.20 0.86 18.01
N GLU A 70 -21.40 0.32 18.16
CA GLU A 70 -22.36 0.06 17.05
C GLU A 70 -22.69 1.29 16.17
N GLN A 71 -22.55 2.49 16.69
CA GLN A 71 -22.92 3.69 15.93
C GLN A 71 -21.89 4.12 14.87
N LYS A 72 -20.63 3.70 14.96
CA LYS A 72 -19.60 4.10 13.97
C LYS A 72 -19.46 3.16 12.77
N ALA A 73 -19.93 1.93 12.88
CA ALA A 73 -19.76 0.91 11.85
C ALA A 73 -20.80 0.90 10.76
N PHE A 74 -21.95 1.53 10.96
CA PHE A 74 -23.06 1.47 10.00
C PHE A 74 -22.77 2.16 8.66
N PHE A 75 -21.67 2.89 8.57
CA PHE A 75 -21.36 3.73 7.40
C PHE A 75 -20.28 3.17 6.45
N VAL A 76 -19.78 1.95 6.68
CA VAL A 76 -18.67 1.40 5.88
C VAL A 76 -19.11 0.69 4.60
N GLU A 77 -20.40 0.32 4.47
CA GLU A 77 -20.87 -0.53 3.36
C GLU A 77 -21.59 0.20 2.22
N GLY A 78 -21.58 1.49 2.13
CA GLY A 78 -22.20 2.16 0.97
C GLY A 78 -22.58 3.62 1.13
N ALA A 79 -22.32 4.22 2.27
CA ALA A 79 -22.53 5.64 2.44
C ALA A 79 -21.27 6.42 2.12
N MET A 80 -21.44 7.48 1.35
CA MET A 80 -20.48 8.59 1.32
C MET A 80 -20.08 8.89 2.76
N LEU A 81 -18.80 8.82 3.05
CA LEU A 81 -18.23 9.35 4.27
C LEU A 81 -18.72 10.79 4.37
N ASP A 82 -19.59 11.06 5.32
CA ASP A 82 -20.03 12.41 5.62
C ASP A 82 -18.83 13.11 6.30
N LEU A 83 -17.97 13.68 5.46
CA LEU A 83 -16.74 14.38 5.86
C LEU A 83 -17.04 15.73 6.53
N GLU A 84 -18.31 16.10 6.63
CA GLU A 84 -18.75 17.40 7.15
C GLU A 84 -19.20 17.38 8.62
N ARG A 85 -18.81 16.37 9.40
CA ARG A 85 -18.95 16.52 10.86
C ARG A 85 -17.88 17.48 11.35
N GLU A 86 -18.32 18.71 11.60
CA GLU A 86 -17.53 19.80 12.19
C GLU A 86 -16.61 19.28 13.29
N GLY A 87 -15.28 19.44 13.08
CA GLY A 87 -14.25 19.30 14.11
C GLY A 87 -13.55 17.95 14.21
N GLN A 88 -13.84 16.97 13.39
CA GLN A 88 -13.05 15.73 13.33
C GLN A 88 -12.33 15.62 11.99
N SER A 89 -11.00 15.54 12.02
CA SER A 89 -10.22 15.29 10.83
C SER A 89 -10.65 13.94 10.24
N ALA A 90 -10.67 13.82 8.92
CA ALA A 90 -11.07 12.60 8.19
C ALA A 90 -10.28 11.34 8.63
N ASN A 91 -9.19 11.50 9.36
CA ASN A 91 -8.35 10.45 9.90
C ASN A 91 -8.66 10.09 11.36
N GLU A 92 -9.51 10.84 12.06
CA GLU A 92 -9.82 10.62 13.48
C GLU A 92 -10.98 9.64 13.70
N GLY A 93 -11.05 8.55 12.99
CA GLY A 93 -12.18 7.64 13.25
C GLY A 93 -12.01 6.23 12.75
N TYR A 94 -11.20 6.00 11.75
CA TYR A 94 -11.05 4.65 11.19
C TYR A 94 -9.64 4.11 11.41
N PRO A 95 -9.50 2.91 11.97
CA PRO A 95 -8.22 2.24 12.05
C PRO A 95 -7.70 1.96 10.65
N LEU A 96 -6.46 2.35 10.37
CA LEU A 96 -5.80 2.14 9.11
C LEU A 96 -4.80 0.99 9.22
N ILE A 97 -4.59 0.30 8.10
CA ILE A 97 -3.57 -0.72 7.95
C ILE A 97 -2.79 -0.48 6.66
N ASP A 98 -1.46 -0.52 6.78
CA ASP A 98 -0.57 -0.46 5.64
C ASP A 98 -0.29 -1.86 5.10
N LYS A 99 -0.45 -2.01 3.79
CA LYS A 99 -0.05 -3.20 3.04
C LYS A 99 1.06 -2.84 2.08
N TYR A 100 2.09 -3.66 2.06
CA TYR A 100 3.24 -3.44 1.21
C TYR A 100 3.30 -4.43 0.06
N TYR A 101 3.82 -3.96 -1.05
CA TYR A 101 4.07 -4.74 -2.25
C TYR A 101 5.47 -4.40 -2.78
N PHE A 102 6.12 -5.37 -3.39
CA PHE A 102 7.31 -5.12 -4.20
C PHE A 102 6.93 -5.14 -5.68
N ASN A 103 7.39 -4.17 -6.43
CA ASN A 103 7.46 -4.26 -7.88
C ASN A 103 8.90 -4.60 -8.24
N ILE A 104 9.15 -5.81 -8.69
CA ILE A 104 10.48 -6.31 -9.04
C ILE A 104 10.52 -6.45 -10.56
N GLN A 105 11.22 -5.52 -11.22
CA GLN A 105 11.35 -5.48 -12.68
C GLN A 105 9.99 -5.61 -13.41
N GLY A 106 8.97 -4.89 -12.93
CA GLY A 106 7.62 -4.89 -13.49
C GLY A 106 6.68 -5.95 -12.94
N THR A 107 7.16 -6.90 -12.14
CA THR A 107 6.31 -7.91 -11.48
C THR A 107 5.95 -7.46 -10.07
N VAL A 108 4.65 -7.25 -9.82
CA VAL A 108 4.16 -6.83 -8.50
C VAL A 108 3.81 -8.05 -7.66
N ILE A 109 4.46 -8.15 -6.49
CA ILE A 109 4.26 -9.23 -5.53
C ILE A 109 3.93 -8.67 -4.14
N PRO A 110 3.13 -9.36 -3.31
CA PRO A 110 2.90 -8.94 -1.93
C PRO A 110 4.19 -9.03 -1.10
N ALA A 111 4.35 -8.12 -0.14
CA ALA A 111 5.47 -8.14 0.79
C ALA A 111 5.29 -9.25 1.83
N ASN A 112 5.71 -10.45 1.47
CA ASN A 112 5.80 -11.60 2.37
C ASN A 112 6.96 -12.52 1.98
N GLU A 113 7.40 -13.36 2.92
CA GLU A 113 8.56 -14.22 2.73
C GLU A 113 8.40 -15.18 1.54
N SER A 114 7.25 -15.80 1.41
CA SER A 114 7.00 -16.81 0.36
C SER A 114 7.11 -16.24 -1.04
N ALA A 115 6.56 -15.05 -1.27
CA ALA A 115 6.62 -14.37 -2.56
C ALA A 115 8.04 -13.83 -2.83
N PHE A 116 8.64 -13.15 -1.85
CA PHE A 116 9.94 -12.49 -2.02
C PHE A 116 11.11 -13.48 -2.19
N LYS A 117 11.10 -14.59 -1.47
CA LYS A 117 12.15 -15.62 -1.49
C LYS A 117 12.51 -16.14 -2.89
N LYS A 118 11.56 -16.11 -3.81
CA LYS A 118 11.77 -16.54 -5.22
C LYS A 118 12.71 -15.59 -5.98
N HIS A 119 12.84 -14.34 -5.52
CA HIS A 119 13.65 -13.28 -6.13
C HIS A 119 15.00 -13.08 -5.42
N VAL A 120 15.25 -13.84 -4.35
CA VAL A 120 16.53 -13.76 -3.63
C VAL A 120 17.64 -14.41 -4.43
N VAL A 121 18.75 -13.70 -4.57
CA VAL A 121 19.99 -14.19 -5.22
C VAL A 121 20.45 -15.48 -4.52
N PRO A 122 20.77 -16.56 -5.25
CA PRO A 122 21.13 -17.85 -4.66
C PRO A 122 22.27 -17.76 -3.63
N GLU A 123 23.29 -16.95 -3.91
CA GLU A 123 24.47 -16.74 -3.07
C GLU A 123 24.12 -16.12 -1.73
N ARG A 124 23.08 -15.33 -1.68
CA ARG A 124 22.65 -14.58 -0.48
C ARG A 124 21.49 -15.24 0.29
N LYS A 125 21.07 -16.44 -0.09
CA LYS A 125 19.96 -17.15 0.61
C LYS A 125 20.24 -17.40 2.10
N LYS A 126 21.51 -17.63 2.47
CA LYS A 126 21.89 -17.82 3.88
C LYS A 126 21.75 -16.52 4.68
N GLU A 127 22.19 -15.40 4.11
CA GLU A 127 22.04 -14.07 4.72
C GLU A 127 20.57 -13.67 4.84
N PHE A 128 19.78 -13.91 3.78
CA PHE A 128 18.34 -13.67 3.79
C PHE A 128 17.66 -14.45 4.91
N LYS A 129 17.96 -15.75 5.08
CA LYS A 129 17.42 -16.58 6.16
C LYS A 129 17.81 -16.02 7.53
N LYS A 130 19.06 -15.55 7.69
CA LYS A 130 19.51 -14.91 8.94
C LYS A 130 18.70 -13.65 9.24
N LEU A 131 18.51 -12.78 8.23
CA LEU A 131 17.70 -11.57 8.36
C LEU A 131 16.24 -11.90 8.77
N MET A 132 15.62 -12.93 8.17
CA MET A 132 14.26 -13.34 8.55
C MET A 132 14.13 -13.79 10.01
N ASN A 133 15.21 -14.24 10.63
CA ASN A 133 15.24 -14.68 12.02
C ASN A 133 15.69 -13.58 12.99
N GLU A 134 16.01 -12.39 12.51
CA GLU A 134 16.39 -11.27 13.37
C GLU A 134 15.21 -10.74 14.18
N HIS A 135 15.48 -10.37 15.44
CA HIS A 135 14.46 -9.97 16.41
C HIS A 135 13.70 -8.69 16.02
N TYR A 136 14.34 -7.81 15.26
CA TYR A 136 13.79 -6.50 14.84
C TYR A 136 13.38 -6.46 13.37
N TRP A 137 13.10 -7.60 12.76
CA TRP A 137 12.63 -7.71 11.40
C TRP A 137 11.10 -7.76 11.33
N SER A 138 10.48 -7.04 10.37
CA SER A 138 9.04 -7.09 10.17
C SER A 138 8.64 -6.89 8.69
N TRP A 139 7.70 -7.71 8.20
CA TRP A 139 7.03 -7.54 6.92
C TRP A 139 6.00 -6.38 6.89
N ARG A 140 5.81 -5.71 8.03
CA ARG A 140 4.90 -4.57 8.19
C ARG A 140 5.63 -3.28 8.48
N ASP A 141 6.95 -3.32 8.49
CA ASP A 141 7.81 -2.18 8.77
C ASP A 141 8.56 -1.77 7.50
N GLU A 142 8.37 -0.51 7.12
CA GLU A 142 8.91 0.03 5.87
C GLU A 142 10.44 -0.03 5.82
N ASP A 143 11.10 0.31 6.93
CA ASP A 143 12.57 0.31 6.99
C ASP A 143 13.15 -1.10 6.92
N SER A 144 12.46 -2.08 7.53
CA SER A 144 12.80 -3.48 7.36
C SER A 144 12.67 -3.92 5.89
N LEU A 145 11.58 -3.54 5.23
CA LEU A 145 11.33 -3.90 3.84
C LEU A 145 12.33 -3.26 2.87
N LYS A 146 12.77 -2.02 3.12
CA LYS A 146 13.82 -1.36 2.32
C LYS A 146 15.14 -2.13 2.32
N LYS A 147 15.48 -2.83 3.41
CA LYS A 147 16.68 -3.67 3.48
C LYS A 147 16.66 -4.85 2.50
N LEU A 148 15.49 -5.27 2.07
CA LEU A 148 15.34 -6.41 1.16
C LEU A 148 15.85 -6.15 -0.26
N PHE A 149 15.94 -4.89 -0.70
CA PHE A 149 16.45 -4.58 -2.04
C PHE A 149 17.85 -5.17 -2.29
N GLN A 150 18.69 -5.23 -1.25
CA GLN A 150 20.02 -5.82 -1.35
C GLN A 150 20.02 -7.32 -1.73
N PHE A 151 18.90 -8.03 -1.55
CA PHE A 151 18.77 -9.46 -1.83
C PHE A 151 18.16 -9.75 -3.20
N LEU A 152 17.71 -8.72 -3.93
CA LEU A 152 17.12 -8.88 -5.24
C LEU A 152 18.17 -9.24 -6.30
N LYS A 153 17.73 -9.98 -7.30
CA LYS A 153 18.55 -10.21 -8.50
C LYS A 153 18.71 -8.87 -9.23
N LYS A 154 19.95 -8.50 -9.49
CA LYS A 154 20.29 -7.37 -10.36
C LYS A 154 20.33 -7.81 -11.80
#